data_4ec0b7f3937f37bb14ffad2c694aaa27
#
_entry.id   4ec0b7f3937f37bb14ffad2c694aaa27
#
_cell.length_a   1.000
_cell.length_b   1.000
_cell.length_c   1.000
_cell.angle_alpha   90.00
_cell.angle_beta   90.00
_cell.angle_gamma   90.00
#
_symmetry.space_group_name_H-M   'P 1'
#
loop_
_entity.id
_entity.type
_entity.pdbx_description
1 polymer ?
#
loop_
_entity_poly.entity_id
_entity_poly.type
_entity_poly.pdbx_seq_one_letter_code
_entity_poly.pdbx_strand_id
1 'polypeptide(L)'
;MNSESPIQTPITGSEYAGDQREATQALSQFYHALNSRDLGLIQQNWANSADAAMDNPLGGIKRGWNEIRETYGKLFASKANYRFEFYDYTLHQAADLFYVVGRERGELNLDGHALKLTIRTSRIFRRDGDGKWRQVHHHGSIEDPQMLANYQKAVLGKG
;
A
#
# COMPACT_ATOMS: atom_id res chain seq x y z
N MET A 1 8.29 6.65 -16.99
CA MET A 1 7.38 7.65 -17.55
C MET A 1 6.82 8.50 -16.43
N ASN A 2 6.85 9.81 -16.58
CA ASN A 2 6.28 10.73 -15.58
C ASN A 2 4.88 11.17 -16.02
N SER A 3 3.96 11.23 -15.07
CA SER A 3 2.63 11.78 -15.32
C SER A 3 2.60 13.26 -14.95
N GLU A 4 2.09 14.09 -15.83
CA GLU A 4 2.01 15.56 -15.63
C GLU A 4 0.76 15.95 -14.84
N SER A 5 -0.32 15.19 -14.96
CA SER A 5 -1.56 15.40 -14.20
C SER A 5 -2.00 14.11 -13.54
N PRO A 6 -2.73 14.21 -12.42
CA PRO A 6 -3.14 12.99 -11.69
C PRO A 6 -4.00 12.06 -12.54
N ILE A 7 -3.66 10.79 -12.49
CA ILE A 7 -4.38 9.73 -13.19
C ILE A 7 -5.57 9.32 -12.33
N GLN A 8 -6.77 9.34 -12.93
CA GLN A 8 -8.01 9.03 -12.21
C GLN A 8 -8.43 7.58 -12.36
N THR A 9 -7.99 6.89 -13.43
CA THR A 9 -8.27 5.45 -13.59
C THR A 9 -7.58 4.68 -12.47
N PRO A 10 -8.33 3.94 -11.64
CA PRO A 10 -7.73 3.31 -10.46
C PRO A 10 -6.86 2.11 -10.81
N ILE A 11 -5.85 1.90 -9.97
CA ILE A 11 -5.10 0.65 -9.89
C ILE A 11 -5.79 -0.22 -8.84
N THR A 12 -6.31 -1.36 -9.25
CA THR A 12 -7.13 -2.23 -8.39
C THR A 12 -6.43 -3.51 -7.99
N GLY A 13 -5.32 -3.84 -8.67
CA GLY A 13 -4.65 -5.12 -8.56
C GLY A 13 -5.05 -6.10 -9.66
N SER A 14 -6.19 -5.89 -10.34
CA SER A 14 -6.62 -6.77 -11.43
C SER A 14 -5.77 -6.63 -12.68
N GLU A 15 -5.00 -5.55 -12.79
CA GLU A 15 -4.09 -5.28 -13.92
C GLU A 15 -2.82 -6.14 -13.85
N TYR A 16 -2.51 -6.70 -12.69
CA TYR A 16 -1.27 -7.45 -12.49
C TYR A 16 -1.24 -8.72 -13.35
N ALA A 17 -0.21 -8.84 -14.17
CA ALA A 17 -0.02 -9.93 -15.13
C ALA A 17 1.22 -10.79 -14.85
N GLY A 18 1.74 -10.75 -13.62
CA GLY A 18 2.86 -11.60 -13.21
C GLY A 18 4.25 -11.02 -13.44
N ASP A 19 4.35 -9.74 -13.79
CA ASP A 19 5.65 -9.11 -14.09
C ASP A 19 5.81 -7.79 -13.34
N GLN A 20 6.72 -7.75 -12.36
CA GLN A 20 7.03 -6.54 -11.61
C GLN A 20 8.25 -5.77 -12.16
N ARG A 21 8.61 -5.98 -13.42
CA ARG A 21 9.67 -5.23 -14.08
C ARG A 21 9.19 -3.91 -14.67
N GLU A 22 7.89 -3.71 -14.76
CA GLU A 22 7.29 -2.43 -15.10
C GLU A 22 6.71 -1.77 -13.87
N ALA A 23 6.82 -0.42 -13.78
CA ALA A 23 6.41 0.33 -12.61
C ALA A 23 4.93 0.13 -12.27
N THR A 24 4.04 0.26 -13.26
CA THR A 24 2.60 0.09 -13.03
C THR A 24 2.25 -1.35 -12.66
N GLN A 25 2.98 -2.34 -13.17
CA GLN A 25 2.78 -3.73 -12.80
C GLN A 25 3.23 -4.01 -11.37
N ALA A 26 4.33 -3.41 -10.92
CA ALA A 26 4.77 -3.53 -9.52
C ALA A 26 3.76 -2.90 -8.56
N LEU A 27 3.20 -1.75 -8.94
CA LEU A 27 2.15 -1.09 -8.16
C LEU A 27 0.88 -1.95 -8.11
N SER A 28 0.44 -2.48 -9.24
CA SER A 28 -0.73 -3.35 -9.31
C SER A 28 -0.52 -4.64 -8.54
N GLN A 29 0.68 -5.21 -8.57
CA GLN A 29 1.02 -6.39 -7.76
C GLN A 29 0.77 -6.14 -6.28
N PHE A 30 1.14 -4.95 -5.78
CA PHE A 30 0.90 -4.62 -4.37
C PHE A 30 -0.59 -4.69 -4.04
N TYR A 31 -1.44 -4.05 -4.85
CA TYR A 31 -2.89 -4.04 -4.59
C TYR A 31 -3.54 -5.41 -4.78
N HIS A 32 -3.03 -6.18 -5.74
CA HIS A 32 -3.46 -7.57 -5.89
C HIS A 32 -3.15 -8.39 -4.63
N ALA A 33 -1.92 -8.28 -4.13
CA ALA A 33 -1.50 -8.99 -2.93
C ALA A 33 -2.27 -8.54 -1.69
N LEU A 34 -2.47 -7.23 -1.53
CA LEU A 34 -3.23 -6.67 -0.42
C LEU A 34 -4.67 -7.19 -0.41
N ASN A 35 -5.35 -7.09 -1.54
CA ASN A 35 -6.76 -7.45 -1.65
C ASN A 35 -7.01 -8.96 -1.62
N SER A 36 -6.03 -9.77 -2.02
CA SER A 36 -6.12 -11.24 -1.96
C SER A 36 -5.54 -11.83 -0.67
N ARG A 37 -4.97 -10.99 0.21
CA ARG A 37 -4.32 -11.43 1.45
C ARG A 37 -3.19 -12.41 1.21
N ASP A 38 -2.40 -12.15 0.19
CA ASP A 38 -1.29 -13.03 -0.21
C ASP A 38 0.03 -12.49 0.36
N LEU A 39 0.44 -13.01 1.52
CA LEU A 39 1.65 -12.57 2.20
C LEU A 39 2.91 -12.92 1.40
N GLY A 40 2.90 -14.03 0.67
CA GLY A 40 4.02 -14.39 -0.21
C GLY A 40 4.22 -13.38 -1.33
N LEU A 41 3.13 -12.89 -1.90
CA LEU A 41 3.20 -11.87 -2.94
C LEU A 41 3.58 -10.50 -2.39
N ILE A 42 3.13 -10.15 -1.19
CA ILE A 42 3.60 -8.95 -0.47
C ILE A 42 5.12 -9.02 -0.28
N GLN A 43 5.64 -10.18 0.10
CA GLN A 43 7.07 -10.37 0.27
C GLN A 43 7.85 -10.16 -1.05
N GLN A 44 7.29 -10.57 -2.17
CA GLN A 44 7.90 -10.33 -3.48
C GLN A 44 7.87 -8.85 -3.86
N ASN A 45 6.86 -8.13 -3.43
CA ASN A 45 6.69 -6.71 -3.74
C ASN A 45 7.59 -5.80 -2.91
N TRP A 46 7.84 -6.13 -1.66
CA TRP A 46 8.70 -5.35 -0.77
C TRP A 46 10.16 -5.79 -0.86
N ALA A 47 11.06 -4.86 -0.69
CA ALA A 47 12.48 -5.16 -0.55
C ALA A 47 12.72 -5.88 0.78
N ASN A 48 13.45 -6.97 0.75
CA ASN A 48 13.92 -7.65 1.96
C ASN A 48 15.18 -6.94 2.44
N SER A 49 15.01 -5.79 3.07
CA SER A 49 16.09 -4.87 3.39
C SER A 49 15.81 -4.16 4.71
N ALA A 50 16.87 -3.87 5.46
CA ALA A 50 16.77 -3.14 6.72
C ALA A 50 16.39 -1.66 6.50
N ASP A 51 16.59 -1.11 5.30
CA ASP A 51 16.26 0.27 5.00
C ASP A 51 14.84 0.47 4.47
N ALA A 52 14.07 -0.61 4.30
CA ALA A 52 12.64 -0.49 4.00
C ALA A 52 11.90 0.07 5.21
N ALA A 53 10.93 0.95 4.96
CA ALA A 53 10.17 1.57 6.05
C ALA A 53 8.72 1.82 5.63
N MET A 54 7.81 1.63 6.59
CA MET A 54 6.39 1.86 6.38
C MET A 54 5.80 2.62 7.56
N ASP A 55 5.19 3.76 7.29
CA ASP A 55 4.45 4.54 8.29
C ASP A 55 3.00 4.70 7.83
N ASN A 56 2.15 3.82 8.32
CA ASN A 56 0.73 3.79 7.99
C ASN A 56 -0.07 4.74 8.90
N PRO A 57 -1.35 5.02 8.57
CA PRO A 57 -2.14 6.00 9.35
C PRO A 57 -2.44 5.58 10.78
N LEU A 58 -2.21 4.32 11.14
CA LEU A 58 -2.48 3.85 12.51
C LEU A 58 -1.47 4.36 13.53
N GLY A 59 -0.29 4.77 13.05
CA GLY A 59 0.77 5.32 13.88
C GLY A 59 2.04 4.47 13.89
N GLY A 60 3.13 5.09 14.34
CA GLY A 60 4.42 4.45 14.40
C GLY A 60 5.13 4.33 13.06
N ILE A 61 6.33 3.84 13.11
CA ILE A 61 7.15 3.56 11.91
C ILE A 61 7.61 2.11 12.01
N LYS A 62 7.33 1.32 10.98
CA LYS A 62 7.82 -0.06 10.87
C LYS A 62 9.09 -0.02 10.02
N ARG A 63 10.19 -0.48 10.56
CA ARG A 63 11.50 -0.45 9.89
C ARG A 63 12.00 -1.87 9.63
N GLY A 64 12.40 -2.10 8.39
CA GLY A 64 12.85 -3.39 7.91
C GLY A 64 11.71 -4.34 7.55
N TRP A 65 12.02 -5.30 6.69
CA TRP A 65 11.01 -6.23 6.18
C TRP A 65 10.32 -7.03 7.31
N ASN A 66 11.05 -7.42 8.35
CA ASN A 66 10.46 -8.24 9.40
C ASN A 66 9.29 -7.54 10.11
N GLU A 67 9.42 -6.26 10.45
CA GLU A 67 8.36 -5.48 11.08
C GLU A 67 7.20 -5.23 10.09
N ILE A 68 7.53 -4.94 8.84
CA ILE A 68 6.52 -4.72 7.79
C ILE A 68 5.72 -6.00 7.56
N ARG A 69 6.40 -7.14 7.45
CA ARG A 69 5.77 -8.45 7.27
C ARG A 69 4.80 -8.76 8.41
N GLU A 70 5.20 -8.48 9.65
CA GLU A 70 4.36 -8.70 10.81
C GLU A 70 3.06 -7.88 10.73
N THR A 71 3.16 -6.64 10.27
CA THR A 71 1.99 -5.77 10.11
C THR A 71 0.99 -6.33 9.10
N TYR A 72 1.46 -6.76 7.93
CA TYR A 72 0.58 -7.39 6.92
C TYR A 72 0.06 -8.74 7.41
N GLY A 73 0.89 -9.51 8.10
CA GLY A 73 0.48 -10.80 8.66
C GLY A 73 -0.69 -10.67 9.63
N LYS A 74 -0.67 -9.66 10.48
CA LYS A 74 -1.77 -9.37 11.41
C LYS A 74 -3.04 -8.96 10.66
N LEU A 75 -2.91 -8.11 9.65
CA LEU A 75 -4.04 -7.68 8.84
C LEU A 75 -4.67 -8.88 8.12
N PHE A 76 -3.86 -9.72 7.50
CA PHE A 76 -4.34 -10.86 6.71
C PHE A 76 -4.96 -11.96 7.59
N ALA A 77 -4.49 -12.10 8.82
CA ALA A 77 -5.06 -13.03 9.79
C ALA A 77 -6.32 -12.49 10.48
N SER A 78 -6.61 -11.20 10.35
CA SER A 78 -7.77 -10.58 10.99
C SER A 78 -9.07 -10.98 10.29
N LYS A 79 -10.19 -10.69 10.97
CA LYS A 79 -11.54 -10.91 10.42
C LYS A 79 -12.01 -9.76 9.54
N ALA A 80 -11.18 -8.74 9.32
CA ALA A 80 -11.54 -7.60 8.50
C ALA A 80 -11.72 -8.01 7.04
N ASN A 81 -12.80 -7.55 6.42
CA ASN A 81 -13.00 -7.61 4.99
C ASN A 81 -12.73 -6.24 4.42
N TYR A 82 -11.99 -6.20 3.31
CA TYR A 82 -11.66 -4.92 2.70
C TYR A 82 -11.33 -5.12 1.23
N ARG A 83 -11.41 -4.01 0.49
CA ARG A 83 -10.92 -3.92 -0.88
C ARG A 83 -10.45 -2.50 -1.08
N PHE A 84 -9.19 -2.33 -1.48
CA PHE A 84 -8.59 -1.03 -1.71
C PHE A 84 -8.17 -0.88 -3.15
N GLU A 85 -8.25 0.36 -3.64
CA GLU A 85 -7.72 0.74 -4.95
C GLU A 85 -6.97 2.07 -4.82
N PHE A 86 -6.04 2.30 -5.73
CA PHE A 86 -5.20 3.49 -5.77
C PHE A 86 -5.62 4.37 -6.93
N TYR A 87 -5.87 5.63 -6.67
CA TYR A 87 -6.39 6.56 -7.67
C TYR A 87 -5.86 7.97 -7.42
N ASP A 88 -6.20 8.91 -8.31
CA ASP A 88 -5.79 10.31 -8.21
C ASP A 88 -4.29 10.42 -7.96
N TYR A 89 -3.51 9.77 -8.80
CA TYR A 89 -2.08 9.61 -8.54
C TYR A 89 -1.22 10.14 -9.68
N THR A 90 0.01 10.53 -9.30
CA THR A 90 1.09 10.81 -10.22
C THR A 90 2.18 9.76 -10.06
N LEU A 91 2.87 9.44 -11.15
CA LEU A 91 3.97 8.49 -11.16
C LEU A 91 5.22 9.18 -11.71
N HIS A 92 6.32 9.06 -10.99
CA HIS A 92 7.59 9.70 -11.30
C HIS A 92 8.68 8.64 -11.33
N GLN A 93 9.32 8.46 -12.49
CA GLN A 93 10.28 7.37 -12.69
C GLN A 93 11.64 7.91 -13.11
N ALA A 94 12.68 7.44 -12.42
CA ALA A 94 14.08 7.59 -12.79
C ALA A 94 14.66 6.22 -13.16
N ALA A 95 15.97 6.10 -13.32
CA ALA A 95 16.61 4.87 -13.79
C ALA A 95 16.33 3.66 -12.89
N ASP A 96 16.51 3.83 -11.58
CA ASP A 96 16.40 2.74 -10.59
C ASP A 96 15.51 3.08 -9.41
N LEU A 97 14.66 4.10 -9.54
CA LEU A 97 13.70 4.49 -8.53
C LEU A 97 12.45 5.04 -9.20
N PHE A 98 11.29 4.66 -8.72
CA PHE A 98 10.08 5.41 -9.02
C PHE A 98 9.29 5.64 -7.73
N TYR A 99 8.49 6.69 -7.74
CA TYR A 99 7.54 6.91 -6.66
C TYR A 99 6.19 7.32 -7.22
N VAL A 100 5.18 7.05 -6.44
CA VAL A 100 3.80 7.45 -6.73
C VAL A 100 3.26 8.24 -5.55
N VAL A 101 2.45 9.24 -5.86
CA VAL A 101 1.74 10.05 -4.86
C VAL A 101 0.28 10.10 -5.27
N GLY A 102 -0.60 9.67 -4.40
CA GLY A 102 -2.02 9.63 -4.71
C GLY A 102 -2.86 9.30 -3.50
N ARG A 103 -4.00 8.68 -3.75
CA ARG A 103 -4.95 8.28 -2.70
C ARG A 103 -5.33 6.82 -2.84
N GLU A 104 -5.43 6.15 -1.72
CA GLU A 104 -6.11 4.86 -1.61
C GLU A 104 -7.51 5.10 -1.12
N ARG A 105 -8.45 4.35 -1.64
CA ARG A 105 -9.82 4.34 -1.12
C ARG A 105 -10.32 2.91 -1.05
N GLY A 106 -11.18 2.67 -0.09
CA GLY A 106 -11.80 1.38 0.07
C GLY A 106 -12.73 1.37 1.27
N GLU A 107 -13.35 0.24 1.46
CA GLU A 107 -14.20 0.00 2.61
C GLU A 107 -13.60 -1.13 3.43
N LEU A 108 -13.52 -0.91 4.74
CA LEU A 108 -13.07 -1.92 5.69
C LEU A 108 -14.27 -2.31 6.55
N ASN A 109 -14.60 -3.59 6.55
CA ASN A 109 -15.67 -4.15 7.37
C ASN A 109 -15.04 -4.99 8.48
N LEU A 110 -15.30 -4.61 9.71
CA LEU A 110 -14.75 -5.27 10.90
C LEU A 110 -15.79 -5.25 12.01
N ASP A 111 -16.10 -6.42 12.56
CA ASP A 111 -17.03 -6.60 13.67
C ASP A 111 -18.39 -5.91 13.45
N GLY A 112 -18.94 -6.03 12.22
CA GLY A 112 -20.22 -5.45 11.85
C GLY A 112 -20.19 -3.96 11.55
N HIS A 113 -19.02 -3.33 11.61
CA HIS A 113 -18.84 -1.91 11.28
C HIS A 113 -18.21 -1.77 9.90
N ALA A 114 -18.82 -0.93 9.06
CA ALA A 114 -18.29 -0.58 7.74
C ALA A 114 -17.66 0.81 7.82
N LEU A 115 -16.38 0.90 7.46
CA LEU A 115 -15.63 2.15 7.45
C LEU A 115 -15.20 2.44 6.02
N LYS A 116 -15.60 3.59 5.49
CA LYS A 116 -15.05 4.11 4.24
C LYS A 116 -13.76 4.83 4.56
N LEU A 117 -12.70 4.49 3.86
CA LEU A 117 -11.38 5.07 4.07
C LEU A 117 -10.88 5.73 2.80
N THR A 118 -10.28 6.90 2.98
CA THR A 118 -9.50 7.59 1.96
C THR A 118 -8.18 7.98 2.59
N ILE A 119 -7.09 7.49 2.03
CA ILE A 119 -5.75 7.61 2.62
C ILE A 119 -4.84 8.28 1.59
N ARG A 120 -4.24 9.41 1.96
CA ARG A 120 -3.17 9.99 1.15
C ARG A 120 -1.99 9.04 1.21
N THR A 121 -1.47 8.65 0.06
CA THR A 121 -0.52 7.54 -0.03
C THR A 121 0.63 7.90 -0.93
N SER A 122 1.85 7.71 -0.42
CA SER A 122 3.07 7.75 -1.21
C SER A 122 3.77 6.41 -1.12
N ARG A 123 4.32 5.94 -2.25
CA ARG A 123 5.11 4.70 -2.29
C ARG A 123 6.35 4.93 -3.11
N ILE A 124 7.48 4.41 -2.63
CA ILE A 124 8.76 4.48 -3.34
C ILE A 124 9.20 3.05 -3.65
N PHE A 125 9.53 2.81 -4.90
CA PHE A 125 10.04 1.53 -5.39
C PHE A 125 11.45 1.71 -5.92
N ARG A 126 12.31 0.74 -5.67
CA ARG A 126 13.67 0.68 -6.16
C ARG A 126 13.83 -0.53 -7.08
N ARG A 127 14.54 -0.35 -8.19
CA ARG A 127 14.84 -1.46 -9.09
C ARG A 127 16.03 -2.23 -8.56
N ASP A 128 15.84 -3.53 -8.37
CA ASP A 128 16.91 -4.44 -7.94
C ASP A 128 17.69 -4.97 -9.14
N GLY A 129 18.80 -5.68 -8.86
CA GLY A 129 19.68 -6.20 -9.89
C GLY A 129 19.03 -7.22 -10.84
N ASP A 130 17.88 -7.80 -10.44
CA ASP A 130 17.10 -8.71 -11.31
C ASP A 130 16.12 -7.95 -12.23
N GLY A 131 16.16 -6.62 -12.23
CA GLY A 131 15.29 -5.78 -13.03
C GLY A 131 13.90 -5.57 -12.48
N LYS A 132 13.62 -6.14 -11.33
CA LYS A 132 12.29 -6.03 -10.68
C LYS A 132 12.24 -4.85 -9.74
N TRP A 133 11.09 -4.17 -9.74
CA TRP A 133 10.81 -3.09 -8.81
C TRP A 133 10.34 -3.66 -7.48
N ARG A 134 10.93 -3.18 -6.38
CA ARG A 134 10.52 -3.54 -5.03
C ARG A 134 10.31 -2.31 -4.18
N GLN A 135 9.27 -2.34 -3.40
CA GLN A 135 8.89 -1.22 -2.55
C GLN A 135 9.87 -1.07 -1.39
N VAL A 136 10.36 0.13 -1.17
CA VAL A 136 11.27 0.45 -0.06
C VAL A 136 10.62 1.39 0.95
N HIS A 137 9.55 2.08 0.57
CA HIS A 137 8.88 3.00 1.49
C HIS A 137 7.41 3.17 1.15
N HIS A 138 6.61 3.27 2.20
CA HIS A 138 5.20 3.64 2.13
C HIS A 138 4.90 4.62 3.25
N HIS A 139 4.21 5.71 2.92
CA HIS A 139 3.63 6.63 3.89
C HIS A 139 2.15 6.79 3.58
N GLY A 140 1.32 6.65 4.61
CA GLY A 140 -0.11 6.86 4.49
C GLY A 140 -0.62 7.77 5.60
N SER A 141 -1.53 8.68 5.26
CA SER A 141 -2.16 9.58 6.22
C SER A 141 -3.62 9.82 5.84
N ILE A 142 -4.44 10.06 6.85
CA ILE A 142 -5.87 10.34 6.67
C ILE A 142 -6.09 11.83 6.96
N GLU A 143 -6.63 12.56 5.97
CA GLU A 143 -6.84 14.01 6.06
C GLU A 143 -7.97 14.37 7.04
N ASP A 144 -9.03 13.56 7.05
CA ASP A 144 -10.21 13.81 7.88
C ASP A 144 -9.95 13.31 9.31
N PRO A 145 -9.90 14.19 10.32
CA PRO A 145 -9.64 13.78 11.70
C PRO A 145 -10.66 12.80 12.27
N GLN A 146 -11.94 12.95 11.88
CA GLN A 146 -12.98 12.03 12.36
C GLN A 146 -12.83 10.65 11.74
N MET A 147 -12.49 10.57 10.44
CA MET A 147 -12.21 9.31 9.77
C MET A 147 -11.01 8.61 10.42
N LEU A 148 -9.95 9.36 10.74
CA LEU A 148 -8.78 8.82 11.42
C LEU A 148 -9.14 8.26 12.79
N ALA A 149 -9.90 9.03 13.59
CA ALA A 149 -10.34 8.60 14.92
C ALA A 149 -11.18 7.31 14.84
N ASN A 150 -12.12 7.25 13.89
CA ASN A 150 -12.96 6.08 13.69
C ASN A 150 -12.13 4.84 13.29
N TYR A 151 -11.16 5.04 12.43
CA TYR A 151 -10.27 3.97 11.97
C TYR A 151 -9.42 3.43 13.13
N GLN A 152 -8.79 4.33 13.88
CA GLN A 152 -7.97 3.93 15.04
C GLN A 152 -8.79 3.21 16.10
N LYS A 153 -10.01 3.68 16.35
CA LYS A 153 -10.92 3.03 17.31
C LYS A 153 -11.29 1.62 16.86
N ALA A 154 -11.63 1.44 15.59
CA ALA A 154 -12.04 0.15 15.04
C ALA A 154 -10.90 -0.88 15.06
N VAL A 155 -9.69 -0.45 14.70
CA VAL A 155 -8.55 -1.38 14.51
C VAL A 155 -7.75 -1.56 15.80
N LEU A 156 -7.55 -0.48 16.58
CA LEU A 156 -6.72 -0.52 17.78
C LEU A 156 -7.54 -0.60 19.07
N GLY A 157 -8.85 -0.45 18.99
CA GLY A 157 -9.72 -0.43 20.17
C GLY A 157 -9.56 0.82 21.04
N LYS A 158 -8.99 1.88 20.51
CA LYS A 158 -8.81 3.14 21.25
C LYS A 158 -10.05 4.02 21.10
N GLY A 159 -10.66 4.30 22.21
CA GLY A 159 -11.81 5.17 22.29
C GLY A 159 -11.44 6.64 22.41
#